data_723c82059252338eace5a5adca09078e
#
_entry.id   723c82059252338eace5a5adca09078e
#
_cell.length_a   1.000
_cell.length_b   1.000
_cell.length_c   1.000
_cell.angle_alpha   90.00
_cell.angle_beta   90.00
_cell.angle_gamma   90.00
#
_symmetry.space_group_name_H-M   'P 1'
#
loop_
_entity.id
_entity.type
_entity.pdbx_description
1 polymer ?
#
loop_
_entity_poly.entity_id
_entity_poly.type
_entity_poly.pdbx_seq_one_letter_code
_entity_poly.pdbx_strand_id
1 'polypeptide(L)'
;PGEPAPQRAWSDLLARIPARLGKYAVLGNHDHESTRTRAIVSETLQKGGFMVLVNEETHIYNQQKDKISLIGLDSQLLGSPDIEKAFSMHDDSLMTIVLSHTPDIIDLLPINKVDWQLSGHSHGGQIALPLIGPIMKVPYAQNHIAHTSIVNGIRLDISNGIGTTRYDMRLFANPQIHLYTLRYDD
;
A
#
# COMPACT_ATOMS: atom_id res chain seq x y z
N PRO A 1 25.67 18.15 6.43
CA PRO A 1 24.50 18.94 6.03
C PRO A 1 23.29 18.37 6.73
N GLY A 2 22.58 19.20 7.53
CA GLY A 2 21.40 18.74 8.26
C GLY A 2 20.24 18.42 7.30
N GLU A 3 19.33 17.57 7.77
CA GLU A 3 18.11 17.21 7.06
C GLU A 3 17.24 18.46 6.82
N PRO A 4 16.62 18.63 5.63
CA PRO A 4 15.72 19.74 5.38
C PRO A 4 14.58 19.79 6.41
N ALA A 5 14.24 20.96 6.91
CA ALA A 5 13.24 21.14 7.94
C ALA A 5 11.88 20.46 7.65
N PRO A 6 11.33 20.47 6.40
CA PRO A 6 10.10 19.75 6.09
C PRO A 6 10.22 18.24 6.27
N GLN A 7 11.34 17.63 5.86
CA GLN A 7 11.55 16.18 5.97
C GLN A 7 11.59 15.73 7.43
N ARG A 8 12.29 16.49 8.29
CA ARG A 8 12.33 16.23 9.73
C ARG A 8 10.94 16.32 10.38
N ALA A 9 10.15 17.33 10.01
CA ALA A 9 8.80 17.48 10.52
C ALA A 9 7.91 16.29 10.18
N TRP A 10 8.04 15.73 8.97
CA TRP A 10 7.31 14.53 8.55
C TRP A 10 7.78 13.29 9.32
N SER A 11 9.08 13.05 9.44
CA SER A 11 9.58 11.88 10.19
C SER A 11 9.17 11.93 11.65
N ASP A 12 9.23 13.10 12.29
CA ASP A 12 8.77 13.30 13.67
C ASP A 12 7.27 13.04 13.84
N LEU A 13 6.44 13.47 12.88
CA LEU A 13 5.00 13.20 12.87
C LEU A 13 4.72 11.70 12.72
N LEU A 14 5.36 11.04 11.78
CA LEU A 14 5.22 9.61 11.52
C LEU A 14 5.70 8.77 12.72
N ALA A 15 6.75 9.22 13.40
CA ALA A 15 7.27 8.54 14.60
C ALA A 15 6.23 8.50 15.73
N ARG A 16 5.34 9.48 15.81
CA ARG A 16 4.29 9.57 16.84
C ARG A 16 3.12 8.61 16.64
N ILE A 17 2.99 8.00 15.46
CA ILE A 17 1.93 7.01 15.19
C ILE A 17 2.22 5.77 16.05
N PRO A 18 1.35 5.41 17.02
CA PRO A 18 1.57 4.22 17.82
C PRO A 18 1.30 2.95 16.99
N ALA A 19 2.22 1.99 17.06
CA ALA A 19 2.05 0.70 16.38
C ALA A 19 2.79 -0.39 17.18
N ARG A 20 2.03 -1.30 17.80
CA ARG A 20 2.59 -2.35 18.66
C ARG A 20 3.28 -3.46 17.86
N LEU A 21 2.80 -3.73 16.65
CA LEU A 21 3.23 -4.84 15.79
C LEU A 21 4.12 -4.39 14.63
N GLY A 22 4.49 -3.11 14.60
CA GLY A 22 5.31 -2.52 13.54
C GLY A 22 4.56 -1.55 12.65
N LYS A 23 5.32 -0.81 11.85
CA LYS A 23 4.85 0.12 10.82
C LYS A 23 5.45 -0.31 9.50
N TYR A 24 4.61 -0.50 8.48
CA TYR A 24 5.04 -0.99 7.18
C TYR A 24 4.57 -0.05 6.10
N ALA A 25 5.37 0.12 5.06
CA ALA A 25 5.05 0.98 3.94
C ALA A 25 5.55 0.39 2.62
N VAL A 26 4.84 0.67 1.55
CA VAL A 26 5.30 0.50 0.17
C VAL A 26 5.35 1.85 -0.51
N LEU A 27 6.20 1.99 -1.52
CA LEU A 27 6.36 3.23 -2.27
C LEU A 27 5.33 3.32 -3.39
N GLY A 28 4.88 4.55 -3.66
CA GLY A 28 4.02 4.86 -4.79
C GLY A 28 4.80 5.46 -5.97
N ASN A 29 4.12 5.70 -7.08
CA ASN A 29 4.72 6.24 -8.29
C ASN A 29 5.35 7.63 -8.09
N HIS A 30 4.75 8.49 -7.28
CA HIS A 30 5.33 9.80 -6.99
C HIS A 30 6.64 9.72 -6.19
N ASP A 31 6.81 8.66 -5.40
CA ASP A 31 8.05 8.41 -4.69
C ASP A 31 9.19 7.99 -5.64
N HIS A 32 8.84 7.48 -6.82
CA HIS A 32 9.76 7.04 -7.87
C HIS A 32 10.08 8.09 -8.95
N GLU A 33 9.55 9.32 -8.86
CA GLU A 33 9.81 10.37 -9.87
C GLU A 33 11.29 10.67 -10.07
N SER A 34 12.12 10.47 -9.06
CA SER A 34 13.57 10.53 -9.17
C SER A 34 14.24 9.65 -8.10
N THR A 35 15.49 9.24 -8.36
CA THR A 35 16.31 8.53 -7.37
C THR A 35 16.43 9.32 -6.07
N ARG A 36 16.52 10.65 -6.17
CA ARG A 36 16.58 11.55 -5.01
C ARG A 36 15.27 11.53 -4.22
N THR A 37 14.12 11.62 -4.88
CA THR A 37 12.79 11.59 -4.24
C THR A 37 12.61 10.27 -3.50
N ARG A 38 12.89 9.15 -4.18
CA ARG A 38 12.84 7.81 -3.58
C ARG A 38 13.68 7.69 -2.31
N ALA A 39 14.92 8.17 -2.36
CA ALA A 39 15.82 8.13 -1.21
C ALA A 39 15.29 8.97 -0.03
N ILE A 40 14.81 10.19 -0.31
CA ILE A 40 14.26 11.10 0.69
C ILE A 40 13.02 10.49 1.36
N VAL A 41 12.09 9.97 0.58
CA VAL A 41 10.85 9.37 1.12
C VAL A 41 11.17 8.14 1.93
N SER A 42 12.00 7.22 1.41
CA SER A 42 12.41 6.01 2.14
C SER A 42 13.08 6.36 3.47
N GLU A 43 14.00 7.31 3.48
CA GLU A 43 14.68 7.76 4.69
C GLU A 43 13.70 8.39 5.71
N THR A 44 12.76 9.21 5.21
CA THR A 44 11.73 9.85 6.05
C THR A 44 10.83 8.80 6.73
N LEU A 45 10.38 7.80 5.97
CA LEU A 45 9.58 6.69 6.48
C LEU A 45 10.37 5.87 7.51
N GLN A 46 11.62 5.50 7.22
CA GLN A 46 12.48 4.74 8.12
C GLN A 46 12.74 5.50 9.43
N LYS A 47 13.02 6.81 9.39
CA LYS A 47 13.14 7.66 10.58
C LYS A 47 11.83 7.77 11.35
N GLY A 48 10.68 7.69 10.66
CA GLY A 48 9.35 7.58 11.25
C GLY A 48 9.05 6.20 11.86
N GLY A 49 10.01 5.25 11.78
CA GLY A 49 9.88 3.90 12.32
C GLY A 49 9.18 2.91 11.40
N PHE A 50 9.04 3.23 10.11
CA PHE A 50 8.47 2.32 9.13
C PHE A 50 9.52 1.41 8.52
N MET A 51 9.17 0.14 8.34
CA MET A 51 9.85 -0.76 7.42
C MET A 51 9.28 -0.52 6.02
N VAL A 52 10.13 -0.08 5.09
CA VAL A 52 9.75 0.15 3.68
C VAL A 52 10.02 -1.13 2.92
N LEU A 53 8.97 -1.79 2.46
CA LEU A 53 9.04 -3.05 1.74
C LEU A 53 9.10 -2.82 0.22
N VAL A 54 10.08 -3.45 -0.43
CA VAL A 54 10.29 -3.34 -1.88
C VAL A 54 10.60 -4.73 -2.45
N ASN A 55 9.58 -5.40 -2.97
CA ASN A 55 9.66 -6.77 -3.47
C ASN A 55 10.24 -7.74 -2.43
N GLU A 56 9.69 -7.69 -1.23
CA GLU A 56 10.15 -8.49 -0.10
C GLU A 56 9.01 -8.85 0.85
N GLU A 57 9.21 -9.94 1.55
CA GLU A 57 8.33 -10.47 2.58
C GLU A 57 8.87 -10.14 3.98
N THR A 58 7.95 -9.88 4.90
CA THR A 58 8.22 -9.85 6.34
C THR A 58 7.08 -10.54 7.08
N HIS A 59 7.26 -10.82 8.37
CA HIS A 59 6.24 -11.45 9.20
C HIS A 59 5.79 -10.51 10.32
N ILE A 60 4.48 -10.49 10.57
CA ILE A 60 3.90 -9.79 11.72
C ILE A 60 3.51 -10.86 12.75
N TYR A 61 3.99 -10.69 13.98
CA TYR A 61 3.76 -11.64 15.08
C TYR A 61 2.78 -11.04 16.10
N ASN A 62 1.84 -11.85 16.57
CA ASN A 62 1.02 -11.51 17.72
C ASN A 62 1.74 -11.84 19.04
N GLN A 63 1.06 -11.65 20.18
CA GLN A 63 1.62 -11.94 21.50
C GLN A 63 1.81 -13.45 21.75
N GLN A 64 1.05 -14.29 21.07
CA GLN A 64 1.12 -15.76 21.13
C GLN A 64 2.18 -16.34 20.19
N LYS A 65 2.87 -15.50 19.43
CA LYS A 65 3.85 -15.84 18.39
C LYS A 65 3.24 -16.47 17.12
N ASP A 66 1.91 -16.38 16.95
CA ASP A 66 1.34 -16.66 15.65
C ASP A 66 1.78 -15.57 14.67
N LYS A 67 1.97 -15.94 13.43
CA LYS A 67 2.49 -15.04 12.42
C LYS A 67 1.58 -14.99 11.19
N ILE A 68 1.55 -13.85 10.56
CA ILE A 68 1.02 -13.65 9.21
C ILE A 68 2.13 -13.16 8.31
N SER A 69 2.03 -13.46 7.03
CA SER A 69 2.92 -12.94 6.00
C SER A 69 2.46 -11.56 5.55
N LEU A 70 3.39 -10.62 5.44
CA LEU A 70 3.19 -9.31 4.84
C LEU A 70 4.20 -9.11 3.72
N ILE A 71 3.72 -9.02 2.49
CA ILE A 71 4.53 -8.86 1.29
C ILE A 71 4.34 -7.45 0.76
N GLY A 72 5.43 -6.72 0.57
CA GLY A 72 5.42 -5.40 -0.05
C GLY A 72 5.96 -5.45 -1.47
N LEU A 73 5.16 -5.01 -2.44
CA LEU A 73 5.56 -4.92 -3.84
C LEU A 73 5.90 -3.48 -4.22
N ASP A 74 6.89 -3.35 -5.08
CA ASP A 74 7.21 -2.06 -5.71
C ASP A 74 6.08 -1.61 -6.62
N SER A 75 6.02 -0.32 -6.95
CA SER A 75 4.96 0.25 -7.77
C SER A 75 5.07 -0.23 -9.23
N GLN A 76 3.94 -0.59 -9.86
CA GLN A 76 3.91 -0.88 -11.30
C GLN A 76 4.20 0.37 -12.15
N LEU A 77 3.81 1.54 -11.64
CA LEU A 77 4.07 2.80 -12.32
C LEU A 77 5.36 3.42 -11.75
N LEU A 78 6.37 3.59 -12.58
CA LEU A 78 7.70 4.15 -12.27
C LEU A 78 8.57 3.31 -11.32
N GLY A 79 8.07 2.20 -10.79
CA GLY A 79 8.82 1.21 -10.01
C GLY A 79 9.15 -0.03 -10.84
N SER A 80 9.52 -1.10 -10.17
CA SER A 80 9.87 -2.40 -10.78
C SER A 80 9.39 -3.54 -9.87
N PRO A 81 8.09 -3.89 -9.91
CA PRO A 81 7.57 -4.98 -9.11
C PRO A 81 8.17 -6.31 -9.57
N ASP A 82 8.64 -7.09 -8.60
CA ASP A 82 9.21 -8.42 -8.78
C ASP A 82 8.48 -9.40 -7.84
N ILE A 83 7.43 -10.01 -8.37
CA ILE A 83 6.58 -10.92 -7.62
C ILE A 83 7.34 -12.20 -7.27
N GLU A 84 8.14 -12.75 -8.21
CA GLU A 84 8.91 -13.97 -7.99
C GLU A 84 9.89 -13.80 -6.82
N LYS A 85 10.61 -12.68 -6.79
CA LYS A 85 11.50 -12.34 -5.69
C LYS A 85 10.73 -12.20 -4.37
N ALA A 86 9.61 -11.46 -4.38
CA ALA A 86 8.82 -11.20 -3.18
C ALA A 86 8.27 -12.47 -2.54
N PHE A 87 7.97 -13.51 -3.33
CA PHE A 87 7.44 -14.79 -2.88
C PHE A 87 8.50 -15.90 -2.80
N SER A 88 9.78 -15.61 -3.01
CA SER A 88 10.83 -16.61 -3.15
C SER A 88 11.03 -17.51 -1.91
N MET A 89 10.73 -17.00 -0.72
CA MET A 89 10.85 -17.72 0.56
C MET A 89 9.50 -17.89 1.27
N HIS A 90 8.40 -17.67 0.54
CA HIS A 90 7.06 -17.64 1.09
C HIS A 90 6.59 -19.01 1.59
N ASP A 91 5.97 -19.00 2.76
CA ASP A 91 5.31 -20.15 3.38
C ASP A 91 3.80 -20.11 3.06
N ASP A 92 3.37 -20.94 2.12
CA ASP A 92 1.99 -20.99 1.61
C ASP A 92 0.93 -21.38 2.69
N SER A 93 1.36 -21.75 3.89
CA SER A 93 0.46 -22.07 5.03
C SER A 93 0.03 -20.82 5.81
N LEU A 94 0.62 -19.67 5.55
CA LEU A 94 0.36 -18.45 6.29
C LEU A 94 -0.75 -17.62 5.64
N MET A 95 -1.58 -16.99 6.47
CA MET A 95 -2.39 -15.87 6.00
C MET A 95 -1.48 -14.78 5.42
N THR A 96 -1.71 -14.43 4.16
CA THR A 96 -0.84 -13.53 3.40
C THR A 96 -1.54 -12.27 2.98
N ILE A 97 -0.97 -11.14 3.41
CA ILE A 97 -1.40 -9.80 3.02
C ILE A 97 -0.36 -9.19 2.09
N VAL A 98 -0.78 -8.74 0.91
CA VAL A 98 0.06 -8.01 -0.03
C VAL A 98 -0.23 -6.51 0.09
N LEU A 99 0.81 -5.73 0.29
CA LEU A 99 0.78 -4.27 0.14
C LEU A 99 1.29 -3.91 -1.25
N SER A 100 0.48 -3.21 -2.02
CA SER A 100 0.89 -2.63 -3.29
C SER A 100 0.24 -1.28 -3.48
N HIS A 101 1.01 -0.29 -3.94
CA HIS A 101 0.44 1.02 -4.25
C HIS A 101 -0.62 0.93 -5.34
N THR A 102 -0.36 0.15 -6.41
CA THR A 102 -1.22 0.01 -7.58
C THR A 102 -2.16 -1.21 -7.43
N PRO A 103 -3.49 -1.04 -7.59
CA PRO A 103 -4.44 -2.13 -7.36
C PRO A 103 -4.42 -3.20 -8.46
N ASP A 104 -4.19 -2.85 -9.72
CA ASP A 104 -4.29 -3.77 -10.85
C ASP A 104 -3.21 -4.87 -10.85
N ILE A 105 -2.21 -4.79 -9.94
CA ILE A 105 -1.23 -5.87 -9.77
C ILE A 105 -1.87 -7.18 -9.28
N ILE A 106 -3.06 -7.11 -8.70
CA ILE A 106 -3.81 -8.28 -8.22
C ILE A 106 -4.03 -9.32 -9.32
N ASP A 107 -4.16 -8.87 -10.57
CA ASP A 107 -4.35 -9.74 -11.72
C ASP A 107 -3.11 -10.60 -12.04
N LEU A 108 -1.96 -10.25 -11.44
CA LEU A 108 -0.67 -10.94 -11.63
C LEU A 108 -0.25 -11.76 -10.39
N LEU A 109 -0.94 -11.62 -9.27
CA LEU A 109 -0.58 -12.31 -8.04
C LEU A 109 -0.82 -13.83 -8.14
N PRO A 110 0.00 -14.64 -7.46
CA PRO A 110 -0.19 -16.09 -7.45
C PRO A 110 -1.48 -16.45 -6.71
N ILE A 111 -2.43 -17.01 -7.45
CA ILE A 111 -3.69 -17.51 -6.91
C ILE A 111 -3.38 -18.61 -5.87
N ASN A 112 -4.12 -18.65 -4.77
CA ASN A 112 -3.96 -19.55 -3.62
C ASN A 112 -2.73 -19.29 -2.72
N LYS A 113 -1.99 -18.19 -2.94
CA LYS A 113 -0.90 -17.79 -2.04
C LYS A 113 -1.16 -16.44 -1.37
N VAL A 114 -2.23 -15.76 -1.74
CA VAL A 114 -2.57 -14.43 -1.23
C VAL A 114 -4.02 -14.43 -0.80
N ASP A 115 -4.27 -14.01 0.43
CA ASP A 115 -5.61 -13.86 0.96
C ASP A 115 -6.16 -12.44 0.75
N TRP A 116 -5.27 -11.45 0.83
CA TRP A 116 -5.69 -10.08 0.85
C TRP A 116 -4.66 -9.12 0.23
N GLN A 117 -5.13 -8.22 -0.65
CA GLN A 117 -4.33 -7.10 -1.16
C GLN A 117 -4.89 -5.77 -0.65
N LEU A 118 -4.00 -4.92 -0.13
CA LEU A 118 -4.29 -3.55 0.25
C LEU A 118 -3.60 -2.59 -0.73
N SER A 119 -4.38 -1.67 -1.31
CA SER A 119 -3.89 -0.74 -2.34
C SER A 119 -4.45 0.67 -2.17
N GLY A 120 -3.87 1.60 -2.92
CA GLY A 120 -4.31 2.99 -3.03
C GLY A 120 -4.30 3.47 -4.48
N HIS A 121 -3.49 4.48 -4.79
CA HIS A 121 -3.17 5.00 -6.13
C HIS A 121 -4.32 5.65 -6.90
N SER A 122 -5.48 5.03 -6.92
CA SER A 122 -6.65 5.46 -7.71
C SER A 122 -7.28 6.77 -7.23
N HIS A 123 -7.04 7.14 -5.96
CA HIS A 123 -7.75 8.23 -5.27
C HIS A 123 -9.29 8.11 -5.32
N GLY A 124 -9.82 6.90 -5.61
CA GLY A 124 -11.24 6.69 -5.92
C GLY A 124 -11.70 7.43 -7.19
N GLY A 125 -10.75 7.69 -8.12
CA GLY A 125 -10.93 8.54 -9.30
C GLY A 125 -10.91 10.03 -8.98
N GLN A 126 -10.67 10.44 -7.73
CA GLN A 126 -10.61 11.80 -7.17
C GLN A 126 -11.86 12.64 -7.45
N ILE A 127 -12.40 12.59 -8.67
CA ILE A 127 -13.68 13.13 -9.09
C ILE A 127 -14.52 11.96 -9.59
N ALA A 128 -15.57 11.63 -8.86
CA ALA A 128 -16.55 10.62 -9.24
C ALA A 128 -17.94 11.27 -9.37
N LEU A 129 -18.78 10.74 -10.23
CA LEU A 129 -20.17 11.21 -10.34
C LEU A 129 -21.12 10.10 -9.87
N PRO A 130 -22.21 10.45 -9.20
CA PRO A 130 -23.26 9.50 -8.89
C PRO A 130 -23.74 8.80 -10.17
N LEU A 131 -23.92 7.47 -10.10
CA LEU A 131 -24.36 6.60 -11.20
C LEU A 131 -23.35 6.41 -12.34
N ILE A 132 -22.40 7.30 -12.53
CA ILE A 132 -21.36 7.21 -13.60
C ILE A 132 -20.06 6.62 -13.03
N GLY A 133 -19.75 6.94 -11.77
CA GLY A 133 -18.52 6.52 -11.12
C GLY A 133 -17.33 7.45 -11.37
N PRO A 134 -16.09 6.95 -11.25
CA PRO A 134 -14.87 7.71 -11.41
C PRO A 134 -14.71 8.28 -12.81
N ILE A 135 -14.46 9.59 -12.94
CA ILE A 135 -14.22 10.24 -14.24
C ILE A 135 -12.76 10.04 -14.67
N MET A 136 -11.84 10.04 -13.70
CA MET A 136 -10.41 9.87 -13.97
C MET A 136 -9.96 8.48 -13.59
N LYS A 137 -9.38 7.79 -14.57
CA LYS A 137 -8.68 6.51 -14.36
C LYS A 137 -7.19 6.73 -14.57
N VAL A 138 -6.40 6.25 -13.64
CA VAL A 138 -4.94 6.33 -13.72
C VAL A 138 -4.35 5.00 -14.19
N PRO A 139 -3.18 4.96 -14.84
CA PRO A 139 -2.53 3.71 -15.22
C PRO A 139 -2.37 2.77 -14.00
N TYR A 140 -2.60 1.47 -14.19
CA TYR A 140 -2.55 0.43 -13.14
C TYR A 140 -3.60 0.58 -12.01
N ALA A 141 -4.65 1.38 -12.27
CA ALA A 141 -5.91 1.41 -11.52
C ALA A 141 -7.05 1.65 -12.52
N GLN A 142 -7.09 0.87 -13.57
CA GLN A 142 -8.10 0.95 -14.63
C GLN A 142 -9.18 -0.11 -14.49
N ASN A 143 -8.80 -1.28 -14.01
CA ASN A 143 -9.69 -2.41 -13.76
C ASN A 143 -10.28 -2.31 -12.35
N HIS A 144 -9.44 -1.94 -11.38
CA HIS A 144 -9.79 -1.85 -9.97
C HIS A 144 -9.55 -0.43 -9.46
N ILE A 145 -10.62 0.33 -9.19
CA ILE A 145 -10.51 1.77 -8.89
C ILE A 145 -10.86 2.10 -7.45
N ALA A 146 -11.88 1.48 -6.89
CA ALA A 146 -12.40 1.78 -5.56
C ALA A 146 -13.11 0.58 -4.96
N HIS A 147 -13.29 0.64 -3.63
CA HIS A 147 -14.05 -0.32 -2.83
C HIS A 147 -13.35 -1.65 -2.57
N THR A 148 -14.06 -2.51 -1.84
CA THR A 148 -13.70 -3.89 -1.57
C THR A 148 -14.26 -4.79 -2.65
N SER A 149 -13.45 -5.71 -3.15
CA SER A 149 -13.86 -6.74 -4.12
C SER A 149 -13.12 -8.05 -3.87
N ILE A 150 -13.57 -9.11 -4.52
CA ILE A 150 -12.85 -10.39 -4.58
C ILE A 150 -12.42 -10.61 -6.02
N VAL A 151 -11.13 -10.80 -6.24
CA VAL A 151 -10.52 -11.03 -7.56
C VAL A 151 -9.73 -12.31 -7.50
N ASN A 152 -10.11 -13.32 -8.29
CA ASN A 152 -9.46 -14.64 -8.29
C ASN A 152 -9.35 -15.30 -6.91
N GLY A 153 -10.33 -15.05 -6.03
CA GLY A 153 -10.31 -15.55 -4.65
C GLY A 153 -9.57 -14.64 -3.65
N ILE A 154 -8.83 -13.65 -4.11
CA ILE A 154 -8.09 -12.69 -3.28
C ILE A 154 -9.00 -11.52 -2.94
N ARG A 155 -9.10 -11.16 -1.66
CA ARG A 155 -9.75 -9.92 -1.24
C ARG A 155 -8.89 -8.72 -1.66
N LEU A 156 -9.51 -7.73 -2.29
CA LEU A 156 -8.88 -6.46 -2.65
C LEU A 156 -9.59 -5.32 -1.93
N ASP A 157 -8.85 -4.54 -1.16
CA ASP A 157 -9.31 -3.27 -0.60
C ASP A 157 -8.49 -2.11 -1.14
N ILE A 158 -9.17 -1.12 -1.72
CA ILE A 158 -8.54 0.06 -2.30
C ILE A 158 -8.95 1.29 -1.48
N SER A 159 -7.97 1.98 -0.92
CA SER A 159 -8.18 3.24 -0.23
C SER A 159 -8.16 4.42 -1.20
N ASN A 160 -9.09 5.36 -1.02
CA ASN A 160 -9.02 6.65 -1.71
C ASN A 160 -7.85 7.51 -1.23
N GLY A 161 -7.18 7.13 -0.13
CA GLY A 161 -6.13 7.93 0.48
C GLY A 161 -6.64 9.26 1.05
N ILE A 162 -5.75 10.05 1.62
CA ILE A 162 -6.06 11.33 2.26
C ILE A 162 -5.62 12.55 1.43
N GLY A 163 -4.68 12.36 0.49
CA GLY A 163 -4.13 13.40 -0.38
C GLY A 163 -4.93 13.63 -1.65
N THR A 164 -4.50 14.59 -2.44
CA THR A 164 -5.00 14.90 -3.78
C THR A 164 -3.86 14.85 -4.79
N THR A 165 -4.16 14.72 -6.08
CA THR A 165 -3.19 14.79 -7.16
C THR A 165 -3.71 15.71 -8.27
N ARG A 166 -2.84 16.48 -8.92
CA ARG A 166 -3.09 17.47 -9.98
C ARG A 166 -4.01 18.62 -9.59
N TYR A 167 -5.16 18.35 -8.97
CA TYR A 167 -6.15 19.34 -8.54
C TYR A 167 -6.38 19.17 -7.05
N ASP A 168 -6.37 20.26 -6.33
CA ASP A 168 -6.58 20.26 -4.88
C ASP A 168 -8.09 20.23 -4.52
N MET A 169 -8.77 19.23 -5.08
CA MET A 169 -10.21 19.01 -4.89
C MET A 169 -10.57 17.53 -5.00
N ARG A 170 -11.62 17.14 -4.28
CA ARG A 170 -12.27 15.83 -4.41
C ARG A 170 -13.78 16.02 -4.58
N LEU A 171 -14.41 15.15 -5.36
CA LEU A 171 -15.87 15.12 -5.54
C LEU A 171 -16.34 13.66 -5.48
N PHE A 172 -17.17 13.33 -4.48
CA PHE A 172 -17.70 11.98 -4.20
C PHE A 172 -16.61 10.88 -4.03
N ALA A 173 -15.36 11.27 -3.88
CA ALA A 173 -14.23 10.40 -3.56
C ALA A 173 -13.59 10.88 -2.24
N ASN A 174 -14.32 10.73 -1.14
CA ASN A 174 -13.90 11.22 0.18
C ASN A 174 -12.56 10.64 0.61
N PRO A 175 -11.74 11.43 1.35
CA PRO A 175 -10.53 10.91 1.98
C PRO A 175 -10.85 9.71 2.88
N GLN A 176 -9.97 8.71 2.88
CA GLN A 176 -10.18 7.48 3.65
C GLN A 176 -8.93 7.04 4.40
N ILE A 177 -9.16 6.57 5.62
CA ILE A 177 -8.25 5.73 6.39
C ILE A 177 -9.03 4.47 6.74
N HIS A 178 -8.48 3.30 6.45
CA HIS A 178 -9.12 2.03 6.74
C HIS A 178 -8.60 1.48 8.08
N LEU A 179 -9.52 0.99 8.90
CA LEU A 179 -9.21 0.27 10.12
C LEU A 179 -9.74 -1.16 9.99
N TYR A 180 -8.85 -2.14 10.11
CA TYR A 180 -9.18 -3.55 10.04
C TYR A 180 -8.90 -4.24 11.37
N THR A 181 -9.68 -5.23 11.69
CA THR A 181 -9.46 -6.14 12.82
C THR A 181 -9.28 -7.54 12.29
N LEU A 182 -8.09 -8.09 12.45
CA LEU A 182 -7.82 -9.50 12.17
C LEU A 182 -8.13 -10.31 13.42
N ARG A 183 -8.83 -11.41 13.25
CA ARG A 183 -9.15 -12.36 14.31
C ARG A 183 -8.76 -13.74 13.85
N TYR A 184 -8.31 -14.56 14.78
CA TYR A 184 -8.19 -15.99 14.59
C TYR A 184 -9.55 -16.60 14.89
N ASP A 185 -10.08 -17.37 13.97
CA ASP A 185 -11.28 -18.18 14.20
C ASP A 185 -10.79 -19.59 14.58
N ASP A 186 -11.19 -20.05 15.80
CA ASP A 186 -10.88 -21.38 16.33
C ASP A 186 -11.60 -22.50 15.54
#